data_8e218d18396ed4c064d496988cfabec0
#
_entry.id   8e218d18396ed4c064d496988cfabec0
#
_cell.length_a   1.000
_cell.length_b   1.000
_cell.length_c   1.000
_cell.angle_alpha   90.00
_cell.angle_beta   90.00
_cell.angle_gamma   90.00
#
_symmetry.space_group_name_H-M   'P 1'
#
loop_
_entity.id
_entity.type
_entity.pdbx_description
1 polymer ?
#
loop_
_entity_poly.entity_id
_entity_poly.type
_entity_poly.pdbx_seq_one_letter_code
_entity_poly.pdbx_strand_id
1 'polypeptide(L)'
;MKDNLIKTAYISAFDIKDKYLKDLIIINTKCLIDNKTQRCVYVDNNRLRDELIYYRFYGEIPEYNNILNILLPVIISNTNIQKSEDEVVELIQKYVRYLKKEEYLFEYILSSVLYNSIIHNIIEDKNIEYKDLLQKIKEQIIGFTISLDKPSTIKFHMARINAIQLIDKYIDLKVEEYDNYKILGSLLNILYDIYIEDREVKDFGSESIKKSILSILGNTENTNIDNIDFILSMSEYILKLRKYKINKKIYDKKSDPRYLINLNEGDTYNDPIFNQINIVSKTFNNNILNINIKSKSGRYLLKFKKS
;
A
#
# COMPACT_ATOMS: atom_id res chain seq x y z
N MET A 1 -10.86 -5.15 -20.82
CA MET A 1 -11.19 -5.96 -19.63
C MET A 1 -10.18 -5.77 -18.50
N LYS A 2 -8.89 -6.07 -18.66
CA LYS A 2 -7.87 -5.91 -17.59
C LYS A 2 -7.77 -4.48 -17.02
N ASP A 3 -7.87 -3.44 -17.84
CA ASP A 3 -7.82 -2.03 -17.38
C ASP A 3 -8.94 -1.72 -16.36
N ASN A 4 -10.13 -2.26 -16.58
CA ASN A 4 -11.25 -2.06 -15.66
C ASN A 4 -11.01 -2.75 -14.32
N LEU A 5 -10.48 -3.99 -14.33
CA LEU A 5 -10.15 -4.72 -13.11
C LEU A 5 -9.12 -3.95 -12.25
N ILE A 6 -8.12 -3.35 -12.89
CA ILE A 6 -7.10 -2.55 -12.21
C ILE A 6 -7.72 -1.30 -11.56
N LYS A 7 -8.60 -0.60 -12.29
CA LYS A 7 -9.30 0.57 -11.75
C LYS A 7 -10.17 0.21 -10.55
N THR A 8 -11.02 -0.81 -10.72
CA THR A 8 -11.95 -1.23 -9.67
C THR A 8 -11.20 -1.72 -8.44
N ALA A 9 -10.11 -2.49 -8.59
CA ALA A 9 -9.26 -2.92 -7.49
C ALA A 9 -8.67 -1.74 -6.70
N TYR A 10 -8.16 -0.73 -7.42
CA TYR A 10 -7.65 0.47 -6.78
C TYR A 10 -8.72 1.23 -6.03
N ILE A 11 -9.89 1.43 -6.64
CA ILE A 11 -11.01 2.16 -6.03
C ILE A 11 -11.50 1.43 -4.78
N SER A 12 -11.70 0.10 -4.86
CA SER A 12 -12.18 -0.72 -3.76
C SER A 12 -11.26 -0.74 -2.53
N ALA A 13 -9.95 -0.49 -2.73
CA ALA A 13 -9.00 -0.32 -1.63
C ALA A 13 -9.37 0.84 -0.68
N PHE A 14 -10.13 1.83 -1.16
CA PHE A 14 -10.55 3.00 -0.39
C PHE A 14 -11.92 2.83 0.30
N ASP A 15 -12.59 1.72 0.09
CA ASP A 15 -13.89 1.44 0.71
C ASP A 15 -13.75 0.87 2.13
N ILE A 16 -13.07 1.61 2.98
CA ILE A 16 -12.86 1.34 4.40
C ILE A 16 -13.04 2.63 5.19
N LYS A 17 -13.22 2.55 6.49
CA LYS A 17 -13.35 3.73 7.35
C LYS A 17 -12.01 4.32 7.78
N ASP A 18 -10.93 3.56 7.71
CA ASP A 18 -9.60 4.01 8.12
C ASP A 18 -9.03 5.06 7.16
N LYS A 19 -8.84 6.29 7.66
CA LYS A 19 -8.27 7.39 6.89
C LYS A 19 -6.77 7.21 6.67
N TYR A 20 -6.05 6.66 7.63
CA TYR A 20 -4.60 6.62 7.61
C TYR A 20 -4.06 5.66 6.57
N LEU A 21 -4.69 4.49 6.41
CA LEU A 21 -4.36 3.58 5.33
C LEU A 21 -4.65 4.20 3.95
N LYS A 22 -5.79 4.89 3.81
CA LYS A 22 -6.13 5.63 2.57
C LYS A 22 -5.05 6.66 2.23
N ASP A 23 -4.61 7.46 3.21
CA ASP A 23 -3.56 8.46 3.02
C ASP A 23 -2.24 7.80 2.56
N LEU A 24 -1.84 6.66 3.14
CA LEU A 24 -0.62 5.95 2.76
C LEU A 24 -0.72 5.36 1.33
N ILE A 25 -1.88 4.83 0.93
CA ILE A 25 -2.12 4.38 -0.46
C ILE A 25 -1.98 5.55 -1.44
N ILE A 26 -2.54 6.72 -1.11
CA ILE A 26 -2.42 7.94 -1.92
C ILE A 26 -0.95 8.39 -2.00
N ILE A 27 -0.22 8.42 -0.89
CA ILE A 27 1.20 8.78 -0.84
C ILE A 27 1.99 7.90 -1.81
N ASN A 28 1.83 6.58 -1.72
CA ASN A 28 2.53 5.66 -2.61
C ASN A 28 2.17 5.88 -4.07
N THR A 29 0.89 6.07 -4.37
CA THR A 29 0.44 6.35 -5.75
C THR A 29 1.11 7.60 -6.31
N LYS A 30 1.20 8.68 -5.52
CA LYS A 30 1.86 9.94 -5.91
C LYS A 30 3.36 9.79 -6.14
N CYS A 31 4.00 8.82 -5.47
CA CYS A 31 5.44 8.56 -5.59
C CYS A 31 5.80 7.67 -6.78
N LEU A 32 4.83 7.10 -7.51
CA LEU A 32 5.13 6.24 -8.64
C LEU A 32 5.62 7.02 -9.86
N ILE A 33 6.59 6.43 -10.55
CA ILE A 33 7.19 6.91 -11.80
C ILE A 33 7.25 5.74 -12.80
N ASP A 34 6.92 6.01 -14.06
CA ASP A 34 7.07 5.05 -15.15
C ASP A 34 8.43 5.19 -15.83
N ASN A 35 9.05 4.05 -16.15
CA ASN A 35 10.24 3.97 -16.99
C ASN A 35 9.89 3.20 -18.28
N LYS A 36 9.78 3.94 -19.37
CA LYS A 36 9.41 3.38 -20.68
C LYS A 36 10.47 2.44 -21.23
N THR A 37 11.75 2.73 -21.02
CA THR A 37 12.88 1.93 -21.53
C THR A 37 12.95 0.59 -20.81
N GLN A 38 12.85 0.61 -19.49
CA GLN A 38 12.90 -0.60 -18.66
C GLN A 38 11.55 -1.31 -18.58
N ARG A 39 10.46 -0.68 -19.05
CA ARG A 39 9.08 -1.19 -18.93
C ARG A 39 8.75 -1.59 -17.48
N CYS A 40 8.95 -0.67 -16.55
CA CYS A 40 8.60 -0.84 -15.14
C CYS A 40 8.05 0.46 -14.56
N VAL A 41 7.35 0.32 -13.46
CA VAL A 41 6.92 1.43 -12.61
C VAL A 41 7.61 1.25 -11.27
N TYR A 42 8.29 2.27 -10.80
CA TYR A 42 9.07 2.25 -9.57
C TYR A 42 8.71 3.42 -8.65
N VAL A 43 9.16 3.36 -7.42
CA VAL A 43 8.89 4.39 -6.41
C VAL A 43 10.00 5.44 -6.43
N ASP A 44 9.62 6.72 -6.58
CA ASP A 44 10.54 7.85 -6.37
C ASP A 44 10.86 7.99 -4.88
N ASN A 45 12.04 7.52 -4.50
CA ASN A 45 12.50 7.48 -3.12
C ASN A 45 12.64 8.86 -2.48
N ASN A 46 13.03 9.87 -3.26
CA ASN A 46 13.14 11.24 -2.77
C ASN A 46 11.76 11.81 -2.45
N ARG A 47 10.81 11.60 -3.35
CA ARG A 47 9.43 12.01 -3.12
C ARG A 47 8.81 11.27 -1.94
N LEU A 48 8.97 9.95 -1.86
CA LEU A 48 8.46 9.15 -0.75
C LEU A 48 9.00 9.65 0.61
N ARG A 49 10.30 9.94 0.68
CA ARG A 49 10.90 10.51 1.90
C ARG A 49 10.19 11.79 2.33
N ASP A 50 9.99 12.73 1.41
CA ASP A 50 9.38 14.02 1.74
C ASP A 50 7.88 13.87 2.04
N GLU A 51 7.14 13.02 1.32
CA GLU A 51 5.74 12.67 1.65
C GLU A 51 5.63 12.09 3.08
N LEU A 52 6.52 11.18 3.47
CA LEU A 52 6.52 10.59 4.81
C LEU A 52 6.97 11.59 5.90
N ILE A 53 7.84 12.56 5.57
CA ILE A 53 8.14 13.67 6.48
C ILE A 53 6.87 14.49 6.74
N TYR A 54 6.13 14.87 5.69
CA TYR A 54 4.86 15.60 5.84
C TYR A 54 3.82 14.78 6.62
N TYR A 55 3.73 13.48 6.35
CA TYR A 55 2.79 12.58 7.01
C TYR A 55 2.93 12.58 8.54
N ARG A 56 4.15 12.79 9.08
CA ARG A 56 4.39 12.91 10.53
C ARG A 56 3.64 14.08 11.18
N PHE A 57 3.23 15.07 10.41
CA PHE A 57 2.55 16.25 10.93
C PHE A 57 1.02 16.14 10.88
N TYR A 58 0.46 15.28 10.00
CA TYR A 58 -0.99 15.15 9.85
C TYR A 58 -1.51 13.71 9.94
N GLY A 59 -0.65 12.74 9.78
CA GLY A 59 -1.00 11.34 9.81
C GLY A 59 -0.82 10.69 11.18
N GLU A 60 -1.36 9.51 11.30
CA GLU A 60 -1.18 8.62 12.45
C GLU A 60 -0.70 7.25 11.97
N ILE A 61 -0.03 6.51 12.86
CA ILE A 61 0.42 5.16 12.56
C ILE A 61 -0.77 4.21 12.79
N PRO A 62 -1.15 3.36 11.81
CA PRO A 62 -2.18 2.36 12.01
C PRO A 62 -1.85 1.42 13.17
N GLU A 63 -2.81 1.17 14.05
CA GLU A 63 -2.65 0.28 15.21
C GLU A 63 -2.57 -1.20 14.80
N TYR A 64 -3.21 -1.58 13.68
CA TYR A 64 -3.16 -2.93 13.14
C TYR A 64 -1.86 -3.20 12.36
N ASN A 65 -1.52 -4.49 12.22
CA ASN A 65 -0.28 -4.89 11.57
C ASN A 65 -0.38 -5.01 10.06
N ASN A 66 -1.55 -5.40 9.51
CA ASN A 66 -1.70 -5.62 8.09
C ASN A 66 -1.87 -4.30 7.30
N ILE A 67 -0.74 -3.71 6.91
CA ILE A 67 -0.70 -2.49 6.08
C ILE A 67 -0.40 -2.79 4.61
N LEU A 68 -0.41 -4.05 4.19
CA LEU A 68 0.12 -4.47 2.88
C LEU A 68 -0.59 -3.83 1.69
N ASN A 69 -1.83 -3.34 1.87
CA ASN A 69 -2.55 -2.69 0.76
C ASN A 69 -1.91 -1.36 0.31
N ILE A 70 -0.97 -0.79 1.07
CA ILE A 70 -0.12 0.31 0.60
C ILE A 70 0.72 -0.08 -0.62
N LEU A 71 0.95 -1.38 -0.85
CA LEU A 71 1.72 -1.92 -1.97
C LEU A 71 0.87 -2.04 -3.25
N LEU A 72 -0.45 -2.06 -3.12
CA LEU A 72 -1.37 -2.26 -4.25
C LEU A 72 -1.07 -1.35 -5.44
N PRO A 73 -0.82 -0.02 -5.28
CA PRO A 73 -0.52 0.86 -6.40
C PRO A 73 0.72 0.42 -7.20
N VAL A 74 1.77 -0.06 -6.54
CA VAL A 74 2.99 -0.57 -7.18
C VAL A 74 2.69 -1.86 -7.94
N ILE A 75 1.98 -2.79 -7.31
CA ILE A 75 1.66 -4.10 -7.87
C ILE A 75 0.83 -3.94 -9.15
N ILE A 76 -0.28 -3.22 -9.09
CA ILE A 76 -1.20 -3.09 -10.22
C ILE A 76 -0.69 -2.17 -11.32
N SER A 77 0.26 -1.30 -11.04
CA SER A 77 0.90 -0.45 -12.06
C SER A 77 1.98 -1.19 -12.87
N ASN A 78 2.51 -2.30 -12.36
CA ASN A 78 3.48 -3.12 -13.07
C ASN A 78 2.80 -4.27 -13.84
N THR A 79 3.34 -4.60 -15.01
CA THR A 79 2.88 -5.74 -15.82
C THR A 79 3.73 -6.99 -15.61
N ASN A 80 4.94 -6.82 -15.09
CA ASN A 80 5.90 -7.90 -14.84
C ASN A 80 5.97 -8.15 -13.34
N ILE A 81 5.69 -9.40 -12.92
CA ILE A 81 5.63 -9.82 -11.52
C ILE A 81 6.97 -9.66 -10.80
N GLN A 82 8.09 -9.97 -11.48
CA GLN A 82 9.42 -9.90 -10.87
C GLN A 82 9.83 -8.44 -10.58
N LYS A 83 9.60 -7.53 -11.55
CA LYS A 83 9.89 -6.10 -11.36
C LYS A 83 9.02 -5.47 -10.28
N SER A 84 7.76 -5.92 -10.21
CA SER A 84 6.86 -5.52 -9.13
C SER A 84 7.33 -6.06 -7.78
N GLU A 85 7.83 -7.30 -7.73
CA GLU A 85 8.36 -7.93 -6.51
C GLU A 85 9.54 -7.14 -5.93
N ASP A 86 10.50 -6.78 -6.77
CA ASP A 86 11.66 -5.98 -6.35
C ASP A 86 11.21 -4.67 -5.70
N GLU A 87 10.27 -3.96 -6.33
CA GLU A 87 9.75 -2.67 -5.84
C GLU A 87 8.93 -2.81 -4.55
N VAL A 88 8.08 -3.82 -4.42
CA VAL A 88 7.27 -4.00 -3.21
C VAL A 88 8.12 -4.40 -2.02
N VAL A 89 9.18 -5.20 -2.24
CA VAL A 89 10.14 -5.58 -1.19
C VAL A 89 10.93 -4.38 -0.72
N GLU A 90 11.41 -3.52 -1.62
CA GLU A 90 12.11 -2.29 -1.24
C GLU A 90 11.17 -1.32 -0.49
N LEU A 91 9.94 -1.15 -0.98
CA LEU A 91 8.96 -0.26 -0.39
C LEU A 91 8.54 -0.70 1.01
N ILE A 92 8.24 -1.99 1.20
CA ILE A 92 7.81 -2.49 2.52
C ILE A 92 8.91 -2.36 3.57
N GLN A 93 10.18 -2.57 3.21
CA GLN A 93 11.30 -2.37 4.13
C GLN A 93 11.38 -0.91 4.62
N LYS A 94 11.10 0.07 3.75
CA LYS A 94 11.06 1.50 4.13
C LYS A 94 9.93 1.78 5.11
N TYR A 95 8.74 1.22 4.84
CA TYR A 95 7.59 1.37 5.75
C TYR A 95 7.81 0.69 7.09
N VAL A 96 8.38 -0.51 7.12
CA VAL A 96 8.70 -1.22 8.37
C VAL A 96 9.62 -0.37 9.25
N ARG A 97 10.66 0.26 8.67
CA ARG A 97 11.54 1.19 9.40
C ARG A 97 10.82 2.47 9.83
N TYR A 98 10.02 3.06 8.94
CA TYR A 98 9.25 4.27 9.24
C TYR A 98 8.27 4.06 10.39
N LEU A 99 7.61 2.91 10.43
CA LEU A 99 6.63 2.52 11.44
C LEU A 99 7.26 1.89 12.70
N LYS A 100 8.59 1.71 12.73
CA LYS A 100 9.33 1.08 13.84
C LYS A 100 8.86 -0.34 14.16
N LYS A 101 8.65 -1.14 13.11
CA LYS A 101 8.20 -2.56 13.18
C LYS A 101 9.28 -3.53 12.69
N GLU A 102 10.57 -3.21 12.90
CA GLU A 102 11.71 -3.97 12.38
C GLU A 102 11.74 -5.42 12.88
N GLU A 103 11.14 -5.71 14.02
CA GLU A 103 11.00 -7.07 14.55
C GLU A 103 10.22 -8.03 13.63
N TYR A 104 9.31 -7.48 12.80
CA TYR A 104 8.50 -8.23 11.83
C TYR A 104 9.04 -8.13 10.39
N LEU A 105 10.26 -7.63 10.18
CA LEU A 105 10.79 -7.31 8.86
C LEU A 105 10.67 -8.47 7.86
N PHE A 106 11.10 -9.67 8.24
CA PHE A 106 11.09 -10.82 7.33
C PHE A 106 9.68 -11.32 7.03
N GLU A 107 8.78 -11.20 7.99
CA GLU A 107 7.38 -11.51 7.79
C GLU A 107 6.74 -10.53 6.80
N TYR A 108 7.00 -9.22 6.93
CA TYR A 108 6.55 -8.22 5.97
C TYR A 108 7.11 -8.45 4.56
N ILE A 109 8.40 -8.81 4.44
CA ILE A 109 9.03 -9.11 3.15
C ILE A 109 8.32 -10.30 2.50
N LEU A 110 8.18 -11.43 3.18
CA LEU A 110 7.54 -12.62 2.63
C LEU A 110 6.06 -12.36 2.31
N SER A 111 5.36 -11.61 3.17
CA SER A 111 3.96 -11.23 2.92
C SER A 111 3.82 -10.29 1.74
N SER A 112 4.78 -9.39 1.48
CA SER A 112 4.77 -8.53 0.30
C SER A 112 4.96 -9.30 -1.01
N VAL A 113 5.86 -10.29 -1.01
CA VAL A 113 6.07 -11.22 -2.13
C VAL A 113 4.80 -12.03 -2.39
N LEU A 114 4.19 -12.57 -1.32
CA LEU A 114 2.94 -13.32 -1.40
C LEU A 114 1.80 -12.45 -1.95
N TYR A 115 1.63 -11.23 -1.44
CA TYR A 115 0.59 -10.32 -1.90
C TYR A 115 0.79 -9.91 -3.37
N ASN A 116 2.03 -9.62 -3.78
CA ASN A 116 2.38 -9.38 -5.17
C ASN A 116 1.97 -10.56 -6.07
N SER A 117 2.30 -11.78 -5.67
CA SER A 117 1.96 -13.01 -6.40
C SER A 117 0.44 -13.21 -6.49
N ILE A 118 -0.31 -13.03 -5.41
CA ILE A 118 -1.78 -13.11 -5.39
C ILE A 118 -2.39 -12.21 -6.45
N ILE A 119 -2.08 -10.91 -6.38
CA ILE A 119 -2.70 -9.91 -7.26
C ILE A 119 -2.35 -10.17 -8.73
N HIS A 120 -1.10 -10.49 -9.04
CA HIS A 120 -0.70 -10.79 -10.42
C HIS A 120 -1.38 -12.04 -10.97
N ASN A 121 -1.45 -13.13 -10.20
CA ASN A 121 -2.10 -14.38 -10.64
C ASN A 121 -3.60 -14.19 -10.88
N ILE A 122 -4.30 -13.47 -9.99
CA ILE A 122 -5.74 -13.22 -10.15
C ILE A 122 -6.02 -12.25 -11.32
N ILE A 123 -5.16 -11.25 -11.57
CA ILE A 123 -5.28 -10.38 -12.76
C ILE A 123 -5.03 -11.16 -14.06
N GLU A 124 -4.16 -12.16 -14.03
CA GLU A 124 -3.87 -13.00 -15.18
C GLU A 124 -5.02 -13.96 -15.46
N ASP A 125 -5.49 -14.67 -14.43
CA ASP A 125 -6.60 -15.60 -14.47
C ASP A 125 -7.54 -15.40 -13.28
N LYS A 126 -8.65 -14.70 -13.49
CA LYS A 126 -9.66 -14.44 -12.46
C LYS A 126 -10.44 -15.69 -12.01
N ASN A 127 -10.36 -16.78 -12.78
CA ASN A 127 -11.01 -18.03 -12.46
C ASN A 127 -10.05 -19.05 -11.82
N ILE A 128 -8.85 -18.62 -11.45
CA ILE A 128 -7.85 -19.48 -10.80
C ILE A 128 -8.47 -20.14 -9.56
N GLU A 129 -8.32 -21.45 -9.44
CA GLU A 129 -8.82 -22.19 -8.28
C GLU A 129 -7.97 -21.91 -7.03
N TYR A 130 -8.57 -22.00 -5.86
CA TYR A 130 -7.92 -21.76 -4.57
C TYR A 130 -6.60 -22.51 -4.41
N LYS A 131 -6.61 -23.83 -4.66
CA LYS A 131 -5.44 -24.68 -4.48
C LYS A 131 -4.32 -24.33 -5.45
N ASP A 132 -4.66 -24.02 -6.70
CA ASP A 132 -3.68 -23.65 -7.73
C ASP A 132 -3.05 -22.29 -7.41
N LEU A 133 -3.85 -21.34 -6.91
CA LEU A 133 -3.34 -20.05 -6.45
C LEU A 133 -2.35 -20.22 -5.31
N LEU A 134 -2.69 -21.00 -4.27
CA LEU A 134 -1.81 -21.26 -3.15
C LEU A 134 -0.53 -22.00 -3.55
N GLN A 135 -0.61 -22.92 -4.50
CA GLN A 135 0.57 -23.63 -5.02
C GLN A 135 1.53 -22.65 -5.73
N LYS A 136 1.01 -21.79 -6.61
CA LYS A 136 1.82 -20.75 -7.28
C LYS A 136 2.48 -19.79 -6.29
N ILE A 137 1.74 -19.37 -5.26
CA ILE A 137 2.26 -18.52 -4.19
C ILE A 137 3.39 -19.22 -3.43
N LYS A 138 3.22 -20.50 -3.10
CA LYS A 138 4.23 -21.31 -2.43
C LYS A 138 5.50 -21.41 -3.27
N GLU A 139 5.38 -21.66 -4.57
CA GLU A 139 6.51 -21.71 -5.49
C GLU A 139 7.25 -20.36 -5.56
N GLN A 140 6.52 -19.25 -5.55
CA GLN A 140 7.11 -17.90 -5.51
C GLN A 140 7.92 -17.69 -4.23
N ILE A 141 7.39 -18.08 -3.06
CA ILE A 141 8.09 -17.97 -1.76
C ILE A 141 9.34 -18.86 -1.71
N ILE A 142 9.28 -20.06 -2.29
CA ILE A 142 10.44 -20.97 -2.37
C ILE A 142 11.54 -20.36 -3.26
N GLY A 143 11.16 -19.81 -4.41
CA GLY A 143 12.10 -19.24 -5.38
C GLY A 143 12.63 -17.85 -5.01
N PHE A 144 11.98 -17.15 -4.09
CA PHE A 144 12.37 -15.79 -3.71
C PHE A 144 13.74 -15.76 -3.02
N THR A 145 14.59 -14.83 -3.46
CA THR A 145 15.94 -14.63 -2.90
C THR A 145 16.15 -13.15 -2.56
N ILE A 146 16.88 -12.90 -1.47
CA ILE A 146 17.26 -11.57 -1.03
C ILE A 146 18.69 -11.60 -0.49
N SER A 147 19.48 -10.56 -0.76
CA SER A 147 20.84 -10.43 -0.25
C SER A 147 20.82 -9.92 1.19
N LEU A 148 21.33 -10.71 2.13
CA LEU A 148 21.35 -10.43 3.55
C LEU A 148 22.71 -10.78 4.16
N ASP A 149 23.02 -10.21 5.34
CA ASP A 149 24.13 -10.67 6.18
C ASP A 149 23.85 -12.07 6.76
N LYS A 150 24.89 -12.74 7.26
CA LYS A 150 24.76 -14.12 7.78
C LYS A 150 23.70 -14.28 8.89
N PRO A 151 23.66 -13.44 9.95
CA PRO A 151 22.64 -13.55 10.99
C PRO A 151 21.21 -13.34 10.46
N SER A 152 21.02 -12.37 9.57
CA SER A 152 19.73 -12.07 8.94
C SER A 152 19.29 -13.18 7.99
N THR A 153 20.22 -13.80 7.28
CA THR A 153 19.97 -14.95 6.39
C THR A 153 19.33 -16.11 7.15
N ILE A 154 19.84 -16.44 8.35
CA ILE A 154 19.29 -17.52 9.18
C ILE A 154 17.85 -17.20 9.58
N LYS A 155 17.62 -16.00 10.10
CA LYS A 155 16.28 -15.55 10.52
C LYS A 155 15.29 -15.55 9.34
N PHE A 156 15.74 -15.10 8.17
CA PHE A 156 14.93 -15.11 6.96
C PHE A 156 14.56 -16.53 6.53
N HIS A 157 15.52 -17.47 6.54
CA HIS A 157 15.22 -18.87 6.21
C HIS A 157 14.24 -19.52 7.18
N MET A 158 14.33 -19.22 8.48
CA MET A 158 13.35 -19.68 9.46
C MET A 158 11.96 -19.12 9.18
N ALA A 159 11.87 -17.80 8.90
CA ALA A 159 10.60 -17.16 8.55
C ALA A 159 10.01 -17.78 7.27
N ARG A 160 10.85 -18.07 6.25
CA ARG A 160 10.42 -18.69 5.01
C ARG A 160 9.90 -20.11 5.21
N ILE A 161 10.58 -20.93 6.03
CA ILE A 161 10.11 -22.28 6.36
C ILE A 161 8.75 -22.23 7.04
N ASN A 162 8.58 -21.33 8.02
CA ASN A 162 7.30 -21.14 8.70
C ASN A 162 6.20 -20.69 7.72
N ALA A 163 6.52 -19.80 6.79
CA ALA A 163 5.59 -19.35 5.76
C ALA A 163 5.13 -20.51 4.86
N ILE A 164 6.06 -21.35 4.39
CA ILE A 164 5.75 -22.52 3.56
C ILE A 164 4.86 -23.51 4.32
N GLN A 165 5.20 -23.82 5.58
CA GLN A 165 4.40 -24.72 6.43
C GLN A 165 2.99 -24.17 6.67
N LEU A 166 2.85 -22.84 6.82
CA LEU A 166 1.55 -22.22 6.98
C LEU A 166 0.74 -22.30 5.68
N ILE A 167 1.35 -22.03 4.53
CA ILE A 167 0.69 -22.18 3.22
C ILE A 167 0.20 -23.62 3.01
N ASP A 168 1.01 -24.64 3.38
CA ASP A 168 0.63 -26.03 3.28
C ASP A 168 -0.61 -26.39 4.13
N LYS A 169 -0.72 -25.83 5.33
CA LYS A 169 -1.94 -25.98 6.15
C LYS A 169 -3.19 -25.45 5.45
N TYR A 170 -3.08 -24.30 4.74
CA TYR A 170 -4.18 -23.72 3.99
C TYR A 170 -4.51 -24.51 2.72
N ILE A 171 -3.51 -25.07 2.03
CA ILE A 171 -3.71 -25.98 0.88
C ILE A 171 -4.47 -27.24 1.32
N ASP A 172 -4.13 -27.78 2.48
CA ASP A 172 -4.75 -28.98 3.05
C ASP A 172 -6.08 -28.72 3.73
N LEU A 173 -6.53 -27.46 3.82
CA LEU A 173 -7.73 -27.03 4.55
C LEU A 173 -7.71 -27.40 6.05
N LYS A 174 -6.51 -27.52 6.65
CA LYS A 174 -6.30 -27.85 8.06
C LYS A 174 -6.22 -26.58 8.92
N VAL A 175 -7.15 -25.66 8.73
CA VAL A 175 -7.18 -24.38 9.44
C VAL A 175 -8.28 -24.42 10.50
N GLU A 176 -7.92 -24.76 11.74
CA GLU A 176 -8.86 -24.83 12.88
C GLU A 176 -9.17 -23.43 13.45
N GLU A 177 -8.13 -22.60 13.60
CA GLU A 177 -8.24 -21.23 14.09
C GLU A 177 -7.46 -20.27 13.20
N TYR A 178 -7.99 -19.04 13.02
CA TYR A 178 -7.26 -18.00 12.29
C TYR A 178 -6.07 -17.50 13.10
N ASP A 179 -4.88 -17.58 12.52
CA ASP A 179 -3.69 -16.89 13.04
C ASP A 179 -3.78 -15.38 12.72
N ASN A 180 -4.60 -14.67 13.52
CA ASN A 180 -4.89 -13.26 13.33
C ASN A 180 -3.72 -12.33 13.71
N TYR A 181 -2.66 -12.87 14.27
CA TYR A 181 -1.55 -12.07 14.80
C TYR A 181 -0.42 -11.90 13.81
N LYS A 182 -0.39 -12.71 12.75
CA LYS A 182 0.67 -12.69 11.75
C LYS A 182 0.17 -12.12 10.43
N ILE A 183 1.00 -11.28 9.80
CA ILE A 183 0.68 -10.56 8.58
C ILE A 183 0.44 -11.53 7.41
N LEU A 184 1.29 -12.55 7.31
CA LEU A 184 1.15 -13.60 6.29
C LEU A 184 -0.11 -14.43 6.52
N GLY A 185 -0.41 -14.77 7.76
CA GLY A 185 -1.64 -15.46 8.13
C GLY A 185 -2.89 -14.67 7.76
N SER A 186 -2.88 -13.34 7.94
CA SER A 186 -3.99 -12.47 7.53
C SER A 186 -4.27 -12.56 6.03
N LEU A 187 -3.23 -12.60 5.18
CA LEU A 187 -3.42 -12.77 3.73
C LEU A 187 -4.01 -14.11 3.35
N LEU A 188 -3.53 -15.19 3.98
CA LEU A 188 -4.05 -16.54 3.75
C LEU A 188 -5.50 -16.66 4.24
N ASN A 189 -5.85 -16.03 5.37
CA ASN A 189 -7.22 -15.93 5.87
C ASN A 189 -8.13 -15.22 4.85
N ILE A 190 -7.67 -14.11 4.26
CA ILE A 190 -8.44 -13.39 3.23
C ILE A 190 -8.72 -14.29 2.03
N LEU A 191 -7.74 -15.07 1.56
CA LEU A 191 -7.97 -16.01 0.46
C LEU A 191 -8.94 -17.12 0.87
N TYR A 192 -8.80 -17.66 2.07
CA TYR A 192 -9.72 -18.66 2.60
C TYR A 192 -11.14 -18.13 2.68
N ASP A 193 -11.34 -16.89 3.16
CA ASP A 193 -12.64 -16.23 3.24
C ASP A 193 -13.27 -16.01 1.86
N ILE A 194 -12.46 -15.70 0.86
CA ILE A 194 -12.96 -15.43 -0.49
C ILE A 194 -13.35 -16.73 -1.23
N TYR A 195 -12.58 -17.79 -1.06
CA TYR A 195 -12.71 -19.00 -1.88
C TYR A 195 -13.44 -20.15 -1.20
N ILE A 196 -13.40 -20.25 0.12
CA ILE A 196 -13.88 -21.42 0.88
C ILE A 196 -15.06 -21.07 1.76
N GLU A 197 -14.93 -20.08 2.63
CA GLU A 197 -15.96 -19.75 3.62
C GLU A 197 -15.89 -18.26 3.98
N ASP A 198 -17.00 -17.54 3.75
CA ASP A 198 -17.06 -16.12 4.08
C ASP A 198 -17.10 -15.91 5.60
N ARG A 199 -16.04 -15.29 6.11
CA ARG A 199 -15.88 -14.96 7.53
C ARG A 199 -15.63 -13.46 7.70
N GLU A 200 -15.89 -12.94 8.88
CA GLU A 200 -15.70 -11.53 9.18
C GLU A 200 -14.20 -11.17 9.25
N VAL A 201 -13.82 -10.10 8.56
CA VAL A 201 -12.48 -9.53 8.59
C VAL A 201 -12.35 -8.62 9.81
N LYS A 202 -11.27 -8.76 10.58
CA LYS A 202 -11.11 -8.12 11.89
C LYS A 202 -10.44 -6.75 11.86
N ASP A 203 -9.71 -6.40 10.80
CA ASP A 203 -8.98 -5.12 10.72
C ASP A 203 -9.14 -4.45 9.35
N PHE A 204 -8.99 -3.13 9.31
CA PHE A 204 -9.16 -2.32 8.10
C PHE A 204 -8.14 -2.65 7.00
N GLY A 205 -6.94 -3.09 7.34
CA GLY A 205 -5.92 -3.50 6.36
C GLY A 205 -6.35 -4.74 5.60
N SER A 206 -6.80 -5.76 6.31
CA SER A 206 -7.35 -6.98 5.74
C SER A 206 -8.65 -6.73 4.98
N GLU A 207 -9.54 -5.87 5.49
CA GLU A 207 -10.75 -5.44 4.79
C GLU A 207 -10.43 -4.79 3.44
N SER A 208 -9.48 -3.85 3.42
CA SER A 208 -9.04 -3.16 2.21
C SER A 208 -8.47 -4.12 1.16
N ILE A 209 -7.67 -5.11 1.58
CA ILE A 209 -7.13 -6.16 0.70
C ILE A 209 -8.26 -7.05 0.16
N LYS A 210 -9.14 -7.55 1.04
CA LYS A 210 -10.28 -8.40 0.65
C LYS A 210 -11.12 -7.72 -0.43
N LYS A 211 -11.50 -6.45 -0.23
CA LYS A 211 -12.27 -5.66 -1.20
C LYS A 211 -11.53 -5.49 -2.53
N SER A 212 -10.22 -5.25 -2.50
CA SER A 212 -9.40 -5.14 -3.72
C SER A 212 -9.38 -6.45 -4.51
N ILE A 213 -9.21 -7.59 -3.84
CA ILE A 213 -9.20 -8.92 -4.47
C ILE A 213 -10.59 -9.27 -5.03
N LEU A 214 -11.66 -9.10 -4.25
CA LEU A 214 -13.03 -9.35 -4.70
C LEU A 214 -13.37 -8.54 -5.94
N SER A 215 -12.94 -7.30 -6.00
CA SER A 215 -13.13 -6.43 -7.16
C SER A 215 -12.42 -6.94 -8.42
N ILE A 216 -11.22 -7.51 -8.31
CA ILE A 216 -10.52 -8.15 -9.44
C ILE A 216 -11.27 -9.40 -9.89
N LEU A 217 -11.83 -10.18 -8.97
CA LEU A 217 -12.62 -11.36 -9.27
C LEU A 217 -13.99 -11.05 -9.91
N GLY A 218 -14.40 -9.77 -9.87
CA GLY A 218 -15.64 -9.28 -10.50
C GLY A 218 -16.78 -9.04 -9.51
N ASN A 219 -16.54 -9.18 -8.21
CA ASN A 219 -17.50 -8.91 -7.14
C ASN A 219 -17.32 -7.45 -6.69
N THR A 220 -18.03 -6.53 -7.32
CA THR A 220 -18.00 -5.11 -6.95
C THR A 220 -19.27 -4.76 -6.17
N GLU A 221 -19.11 -4.24 -4.96
CA GLU A 221 -20.20 -3.63 -4.20
C GLU A 221 -20.32 -2.14 -4.57
N ASN A 222 -21.52 -1.58 -4.42
CA ASN A 222 -21.72 -0.13 -4.53
C ASN A 222 -21.06 0.55 -3.32
N THR A 223 -19.95 1.24 -3.58
CA THR A 223 -19.14 1.84 -2.53
C THR A 223 -19.44 3.33 -2.39
N ASN A 224 -19.58 3.78 -1.15
CA ASN A 224 -19.65 5.21 -0.83
C ASN A 224 -18.28 5.68 -0.34
N ILE A 225 -17.43 6.09 -1.28
CA ILE A 225 -16.04 6.49 -1.01
C ILE A 225 -15.95 8.02 -0.97
N ASP A 226 -15.43 8.55 0.12
CA ASP A 226 -15.13 9.98 0.24
C ASP A 226 -14.14 10.44 -0.83
N ASN A 227 -14.41 11.60 -1.43
CA ASN A 227 -13.56 12.20 -2.47
C ASN A 227 -13.37 11.29 -3.69
N ILE A 228 -14.41 10.59 -4.10
CA ILE A 228 -14.39 9.58 -5.17
C ILE A 228 -13.79 10.11 -6.49
N ASP A 229 -14.06 11.37 -6.87
CA ASP A 229 -13.53 11.96 -8.10
C ASP A 229 -12.01 12.03 -8.10
N PHE A 230 -11.41 12.30 -6.94
CA PHE A 230 -9.96 12.26 -6.79
C PHE A 230 -9.41 10.84 -6.92
N ILE A 231 -10.06 9.86 -6.26
CA ILE A 231 -9.66 8.45 -6.33
C ILE A 231 -9.80 7.91 -7.76
N LEU A 232 -10.87 8.26 -8.48
CA LEU A 232 -11.03 7.94 -9.91
C LEU A 232 -9.88 8.53 -10.74
N SER A 233 -9.52 9.80 -10.51
CA SER A 233 -8.38 10.42 -11.19
C SER A 233 -7.06 9.69 -10.93
N MET A 234 -6.85 9.20 -9.68
CA MET A 234 -5.67 8.43 -9.31
C MET A 234 -5.67 7.03 -9.95
N SER A 235 -6.83 6.39 -10.09
CA SER A 235 -6.95 5.11 -10.81
C SER A 235 -6.58 5.24 -12.29
N GLU A 236 -7.01 6.33 -12.94
CA GLU A 236 -6.59 6.67 -14.31
C GLU A 236 -5.08 6.94 -14.41
N TYR A 237 -4.52 7.60 -13.40
CA TYR A 237 -3.07 7.83 -13.34
C TYR A 237 -2.31 6.51 -13.27
N ILE A 238 -2.74 5.53 -12.45
CA ILE A 238 -2.14 4.19 -12.39
C ILE A 238 -2.18 3.48 -13.75
N LEU A 239 -3.31 3.56 -14.47
CA LEU A 239 -3.38 2.98 -15.83
C LEU A 239 -2.43 3.63 -16.81
N LYS A 240 -2.24 4.95 -16.74
CA LYS A 240 -1.27 5.66 -17.58
C LYS A 240 0.16 5.24 -17.25
N LEU A 241 0.50 5.08 -15.95
CA LEU A 241 1.79 4.54 -15.51
C LEU A 241 2.02 3.12 -16.06
N ARG A 242 1.04 2.23 -15.90
CA ARG A 242 1.10 0.85 -16.41
C ARG A 242 1.33 0.77 -17.92
N LYS A 243 0.89 1.78 -18.66
CA LYS A 243 1.08 1.91 -20.11
C LYS A 243 2.32 2.72 -20.48
N TYR A 244 3.12 3.14 -19.49
CA TYR A 244 4.34 3.96 -19.66
C TYR A 244 4.08 5.24 -20.45
N LYS A 245 2.98 5.94 -20.14
CA LYS A 245 2.49 7.13 -20.86
C LYS A 245 2.70 8.45 -20.12
N ILE A 246 3.17 8.41 -18.87
CA ILE A 246 3.32 9.62 -18.05
C ILE A 246 4.69 10.26 -18.30
N ASN A 247 5.77 9.48 -18.29
CA ASN A 247 7.15 9.93 -18.37
C ASN A 247 7.43 11.07 -17.36
N LYS A 248 7.05 10.81 -16.11
CA LYS A 248 7.16 11.78 -15.02
C LYS A 248 8.62 12.03 -14.69
N LYS A 249 8.99 13.29 -14.47
CA LYS A 249 10.34 13.63 -13.99
C LYS A 249 10.54 13.16 -12.56
N ILE A 250 11.75 12.71 -12.26
CA ILE A 250 12.20 12.37 -10.90
C ILE A 250 12.06 13.62 -10.02
N TYR A 251 11.62 13.42 -8.80
CA TYR A 251 11.47 14.48 -7.81
C TYR A 251 12.86 14.88 -7.28
N ASP A 252 13.27 16.11 -7.54
CA ASP A 252 14.59 16.67 -7.19
C ASP A 252 14.53 17.74 -6.08
N LYS A 253 13.33 18.00 -5.54
CA LYS A 253 13.10 19.01 -4.51
C LYS A 253 13.34 18.42 -3.13
N LYS A 254 13.69 19.30 -2.18
CA LYS A 254 13.58 19.03 -0.74
C LYS A 254 12.51 19.93 -0.17
N SER A 255 11.57 19.36 0.54
CA SER A 255 10.45 20.10 1.11
C SER A 255 10.36 19.88 2.62
N ASP A 256 10.06 20.95 3.35
CA ASP A 256 9.88 20.93 4.80
C ASP A 256 8.53 21.58 5.12
N PRO A 257 7.58 20.88 5.73
CA PRO A 257 6.27 21.44 6.01
C PRO A 257 6.30 22.62 7.00
N ARG A 258 7.42 22.83 7.71
CA ARG A 258 7.54 23.93 8.68
C ARG A 258 7.45 25.33 8.06
N TYR A 259 7.70 25.48 6.76
CA TYR A 259 7.48 26.78 6.11
C TYR A 259 6.00 27.20 6.13
N LEU A 260 5.04 26.27 6.23
CA LEU A 260 3.61 26.57 6.37
C LEU A 260 3.29 27.43 7.61
N ILE A 261 4.18 27.40 8.61
CA ILE A 261 4.07 28.22 9.81
C ILE A 261 4.07 29.73 9.47
N ASN A 262 4.76 30.12 8.40
CA ASN A 262 4.92 31.52 8.00
C ASN A 262 3.80 32.04 7.09
N LEU A 263 2.93 31.16 6.55
CA LEU A 263 1.80 31.55 5.71
C LEU A 263 0.63 32.03 6.58
N ASN A 264 -0.22 32.91 6.05
CA ASN A 264 -1.41 33.42 6.73
C ASN A 264 -2.66 32.64 6.34
N GLU A 265 -3.72 32.78 7.13
CA GLU A 265 -5.06 32.28 6.77
C GLU A 265 -5.51 32.93 5.47
N GLY A 266 -6.08 32.14 4.56
CA GLY A 266 -6.50 32.57 3.23
C GLY A 266 -5.40 32.52 2.16
N ASP A 267 -4.12 32.39 2.54
CA ASP A 267 -3.03 32.29 1.57
C ASP A 267 -3.18 31.03 0.71
N THR A 268 -2.86 31.19 -0.58
CA THR A 268 -2.73 30.10 -1.54
C THR A 268 -1.27 29.90 -1.90
N TYR A 269 -0.78 28.67 -1.84
CA TYR A 269 0.62 28.36 -2.10
C TYR A 269 0.77 27.08 -2.93
N ASN A 270 1.81 27.02 -3.79
CA ASN A 270 2.15 25.83 -4.54
C ASN A 270 3.18 25.01 -3.76
N ASP A 271 2.67 24.05 -2.99
CA ASP A 271 3.45 23.15 -2.18
C ASP A 271 4.03 22.00 -3.03
N PRO A 272 5.31 21.60 -2.83
CA PRO A 272 5.91 20.52 -3.59
C PRO A 272 5.23 19.15 -3.41
N ILE A 273 4.57 18.92 -2.27
CA ILE A 273 3.95 17.63 -1.88
C ILE A 273 2.44 17.66 -2.13
N PHE A 274 1.74 18.69 -1.65
CA PHE A 274 0.29 18.81 -1.78
C PHE A 274 -0.16 19.50 -3.07
N ASN A 275 0.77 20.03 -3.89
CA ASN A 275 0.52 20.94 -5.02
C ASN A 275 -0.15 22.25 -4.53
N GLN A 276 -1.17 22.72 -5.20
CA GLN A 276 -1.87 23.92 -4.78
C GLN A 276 -2.62 23.68 -3.47
N ILE A 277 -2.30 24.48 -2.45
CA ILE A 277 -2.95 24.47 -1.15
C ILE A 277 -3.55 25.85 -0.84
N ASN A 278 -4.57 25.84 0.02
CA ASN A 278 -5.11 27.03 0.66
C ASN A 278 -5.06 26.83 2.17
N ILE A 279 -4.57 27.83 2.92
CA ILE A 279 -4.56 27.82 4.38
C ILE A 279 -5.98 28.19 4.85
N VAL A 280 -6.69 27.20 5.42
CA VAL A 280 -8.08 27.39 5.85
C VAL A 280 -8.15 28.04 7.22
N SER A 281 -7.33 27.58 8.17
CA SER A 281 -7.28 28.14 9.53
C SER A 281 -5.96 27.81 10.22
N LYS A 282 -5.59 28.65 11.20
CA LYS A 282 -4.46 28.45 12.10
C LYS A 282 -4.93 28.65 13.54
N THR A 283 -4.74 27.64 14.38
CA THR A 283 -5.10 27.71 15.79
C THR A 283 -3.95 27.25 16.67
N PHE A 284 -3.75 27.93 17.81
CA PHE A 284 -2.70 27.57 18.74
C PHE A 284 -3.32 27.08 20.06
N ASN A 285 -3.17 25.80 20.36
CA ASN A 285 -3.72 25.17 21.56
C ASN A 285 -2.67 24.28 22.22
N ASN A 286 -2.48 24.39 23.54
CA ASN A 286 -1.61 23.51 24.34
C ASN A 286 -0.20 23.35 23.74
N ASN A 287 0.45 24.44 23.35
CA ASN A 287 1.77 24.47 22.70
C ASN A 287 1.84 23.75 21.32
N ILE A 288 0.70 23.48 20.70
CA ILE A 288 0.61 22.92 19.36
C ILE A 288 -0.04 23.97 18.43
N LEU A 289 0.68 24.30 17.37
CA LEU A 289 0.12 25.06 16.26
C LEU A 289 -0.55 24.09 15.29
N ASN A 290 -1.85 24.21 15.14
CA ASN A 290 -2.65 23.45 14.19
C ASN A 290 -2.87 24.30 12.94
N ILE A 291 -2.48 23.80 11.79
CA ILE A 291 -2.68 24.44 10.48
C ILE A 291 -3.59 23.54 9.64
N ASN A 292 -4.77 24.04 9.34
CA ASN A 292 -5.72 23.35 8.48
C ASN A 292 -5.53 23.80 7.03
N ILE A 293 -5.17 22.90 6.16
CA ILE A 293 -5.00 23.16 4.73
C ILE A 293 -6.03 22.41 3.90
N LYS A 294 -6.40 22.99 2.76
CA LYS A 294 -7.22 22.35 1.72
C LYS A 294 -6.38 22.21 0.47
N SER A 295 -6.33 20.99 -0.09
CA SER A 295 -5.71 20.67 -1.38
C SER A 295 -6.68 19.91 -2.28
N LYS A 296 -6.26 19.56 -3.49
CA LYS A 296 -7.05 18.71 -4.40
C LYS A 296 -7.31 17.30 -3.83
N SER A 297 -6.37 16.76 -3.05
CA SER A 297 -6.49 15.43 -2.43
C SER A 297 -7.35 15.41 -1.15
N GLY A 298 -7.72 16.57 -0.61
CA GLY A 298 -8.56 16.67 0.58
C GLY A 298 -8.13 17.76 1.55
N ARG A 299 -8.62 17.66 2.79
CA ARG A 299 -8.26 18.55 3.90
C ARG A 299 -7.30 17.83 4.83
N TYR A 300 -6.27 18.56 5.29
CA TYR A 300 -5.23 18.04 6.17
C TYR A 300 -5.03 18.99 7.35
N LEU A 301 -4.98 18.44 8.56
CA LEU A 301 -4.70 19.16 9.80
C LEU A 301 -3.26 18.88 10.22
N LEU A 302 -2.33 19.79 9.91
CA LEU A 302 -0.94 19.66 10.31
C LEU A 302 -0.75 20.19 11.73
N LYS A 303 -0.03 19.43 12.57
CA LYS A 303 0.24 19.72 13.98
C LYS A 303 1.72 19.98 14.17
N PHE A 304 2.06 21.20 14.60
CA PHE A 304 3.44 21.62 14.88
C PHE A 304 3.61 21.87 16.38
N LYS A 305 4.42 21.07 17.05
CA LYS A 305 4.72 21.27 18.47
C LYS A 305 5.78 22.35 18.61
N LYS A 306 5.53 23.35 19.47
CA LYS A 306 6.55 24.34 19.82
C LYS A 306 7.61 23.64 20.69
N SER A 307 8.84 23.62 20.23
CA SER A 307 10.02 23.14 20.99
C SER A 307 10.36 24.11 22.09
#